data_41ea41d83e8aee4670cfa44c56f89e56
#
_entry.id   41ea41d83e8aee4670cfa44c56f89e56
#
_cell.length_a   1.000
_cell.length_b   1.000
_cell.length_c   1.000
_cell.angle_alpha   90.00
_cell.angle_beta   90.00
_cell.angle_gamma   90.00
#
_symmetry.space_group_name_H-M   'P 1'
#
loop_
_entity.id
_entity.type
_entity.pdbx_description
1 polymer ?
#
loop_
_entity_poly.entity_id
_entity_poly.type
_entity_poly.pdbx_seq_one_letter_code
_entity_poly.pdbx_strand_id
1 'polypeptide(L)'
;MLVADRYRLETPIGRGGMGEVWRATDEVLRRTVAVKLLIGDDPGSQAAARFRLEAQTAARLSHPNIVGVFDFGARDGRFYLVMELVEGRSLAQELAAEGTLRAERVAAVAAQAAAGLASAHRTGIVHRDIKPGNLMSDADGTVKIGDFGIARFVDDPATALTTAGQIIGTSLYLAPERALGRPAGPASDVYSLGCLLYQLLTGTPPFQADTSAATLAQHIDAPPLPPSHRGAALPPAFENYLLGMLAKQPEDRPTAQQVADWFGSGAWQGRPEPMPEPMPAPAPAPAAMPGPPPHAQVFGTPPAAGPAAGAATIPPRAPEAPSVATYRLPQAATPADRRRRPAPAQRQGARELVRRRPRVASLIAGLVAFVIAILIGIALF
;
A
#
# COMPACT_ATOMS: atom_id res chain seq x y z
N MET A 1 -6.06 -32.35 18.01
CA MET A 1 -5.39 -31.49 19.03
C MET A 1 -6.37 -30.40 19.44
N LEU A 2 -6.46 -30.07 20.74
CA LEU A 2 -7.35 -29.02 21.25
C LEU A 2 -6.50 -27.83 21.69
N VAL A 3 -6.75 -26.63 21.11
CA VAL A 3 -6.07 -25.37 21.42
C VAL A 3 -6.96 -24.54 22.32
N ALA A 4 -6.40 -23.98 23.42
CA ALA A 4 -7.09 -23.17 24.42
C ALA A 4 -8.36 -23.82 24.98
N ASP A 5 -8.41 -25.14 25.06
CA ASP A 5 -9.56 -25.96 25.52
C ASP A 5 -10.88 -25.62 24.79
N ARG A 6 -10.78 -25.06 23.58
CA ARG A 6 -11.91 -24.57 22.79
C ARG A 6 -11.82 -24.90 21.30
N TYR A 7 -10.65 -24.81 20.69
CA TYR A 7 -10.50 -24.95 19.24
C TYR A 7 -9.93 -26.32 18.90
N ARG A 8 -10.76 -27.19 18.33
CA ARG A 8 -10.34 -28.54 17.90
C ARG A 8 -9.76 -28.44 16.49
N LEU A 9 -8.45 -28.64 16.37
CA LEU A 9 -7.77 -28.70 15.08
C LEU A 9 -8.16 -29.97 14.33
N GLU A 10 -8.52 -29.85 13.05
CA GLU A 10 -8.97 -30.93 12.18
C GLU A 10 -7.92 -31.26 11.11
N THR A 11 -7.78 -30.42 10.11
CA THR A 11 -6.86 -30.62 8.98
C THR A 11 -5.97 -29.40 8.77
N PRO A 12 -4.68 -29.60 8.44
CA PRO A 12 -3.83 -28.48 8.03
C PRO A 12 -4.27 -27.98 6.66
N ILE A 13 -4.44 -26.67 6.52
CA ILE A 13 -4.85 -25.99 5.26
C ILE A 13 -3.76 -25.11 4.68
N GLY A 14 -2.71 -24.81 5.46
CA GLY A 14 -1.56 -24.05 4.99
C GLY A 14 -0.34 -24.20 5.89
N ARG A 15 0.86 -24.13 5.29
CA ARG A 15 2.13 -24.12 6.02
C ARG A 15 3.06 -23.11 5.37
N GLY A 16 3.72 -22.30 6.18
CA GLY A 16 4.66 -21.29 5.72
C GLY A 16 5.73 -20.97 6.75
N GLY A 17 6.62 -20.06 6.44
CA GLY A 17 7.73 -19.68 7.33
C GLY A 17 7.31 -19.12 8.69
N MET A 18 6.05 -18.68 8.83
CA MET A 18 5.49 -18.10 10.06
C MET A 18 4.68 -19.08 10.89
N GLY A 19 4.44 -20.29 10.40
CA GLY A 19 3.64 -21.28 11.13
C GLY A 19 2.74 -22.12 10.24
N GLU A 20 1.76 -22.75 10.87
CA GLU A 20 0.79 -23.63 10.25
C GLU A 20 -0.62 -23.07 10.44
N VAL A 21 -1.46 -23.16 9.41
CA VAL A 21 -2.87 -22.80 9.46
C VAL A 21 -3.69 -24.08 9.40
N TRP A 22 -4.62 -24.23 10.31
CA TRP A 22 -5.47 -25.39 10.47
C TRP A 22 -6.94 -25.01 10.31
N ARG A 23 -7.71 -25.85 9.61
CA ARG A 23 -9.16 -25.90 9.78
C ARG A 23 -9.44 -26.40 11.18
N ALA A 24 -10.37 -25.76 11.90
CA ALA A 24 -10.70 -26.12 13.26
C ALA A 24 -12.18 -25.85 13.55
N THR A 25 -12.71 -26.54 14.57
CA THR A 25 -14.03 -26.29 15.13
C THR A 25 -13.92 -25.54 16.46
N ASP A 26 -14.57 -24.41 16.58
CA ASP A 26 -14.86 -23.72 17.85
C ASP A 26 -15.94 -24.52 18.59
N GLU A 27 -15.55 -25.30 19.60
CA GLU A 27 -16.46 -26.18 20.33
C GLU A 27 -17.53 -25.42 21.16
N VAL A 28 -17.22 -24.16 21.52
CA VAL A 28 -18.15 -23.32 22.28
C VAL A 28 -19.23 -22.73 21.39
N LEU A 29 -18.82 -22.11 20.27
CA LEU A 29 -19.75 -21.46 19.33
C LEU A 29 -20.24 -22.40 18.22
N ARG A 30 -19.74 -23.63 18.15
CA ARG A 30 -20.11 -24.67 17.17
C ARG A 30 -20.00 -24.18 15.72
N ARG A 31 -18.91 -23.48 15.39
CA ARG A 31 -18.61 -22.97 14.07
C ARG A 31 -17.22 -23.38 13.60
N THR A 32 -17.06 -23.48 12.30
CA THR A 32 -15.73 -23.71 11.69
C THR A 32 -14.93 -22.41 11.67
N VAL A 33 -13.65 -22.52 11.97
CA VAL A 33 -12.69 -21.41 12.03
C VAL A 33 -11.35 -21.82 11.42
N ALA A 34 -10.50 -20.88 11.08
CA ALA A 34 -9.10 -21.10 10.80
C ALA A 34 -8.27 -20.79 12.05
N VAL A 35 -7.35 -21.66 12.42
CA VAL A 35 -6.42 -21.44 13.53
C VAL A 35 -5.01 -21.44 12.99
N LYS A 36 -4.33 -20.29 13.09
CA LYS A 36 -2.92 -20.13 12.73
C LYS A 36 -2.07 -20.34 13.98
N LEU A 37 -1.23 -21.37 13.96
CA LEU A 37 -0.24 -21.65 15.00
C LEU A 37 1.09 -21.02 14.56
N LEU A 38 1.56 -20.04 15.32
CA LEU A 38 2.80 -19.35 15.02
C LEU A 38 3.99 -20.08 15.68
N ILE A 39 5.09 -20.15 14.95
CA ILE A 39 6.36 -20.57 15.54
C ILE A 39 6.81 -19.39 16.39
N GLY A 40 6.75 -19.54 17.71
CA GLY A 40 6.94 -18.43 18.64
C GLY A 40 8.14 -18.60 19.53
N ASP A 41 8.73 -17.47 19.88
CA ASP A 41 9.64 -17.30 21.01
C ASP A 41 8.84 -17.21 22.32
N ASP A 42 9.55 -17.25 23.43
CA ASP A 42 9.03 -17.17 24.81
C ASP A 42 7.86 -16.17 24.94
N PRO A 43 6.70 -16.60 25.51
CA PRO A 43 5.53 -15.73 25.75
C PRO A 43 5.81 -14.47 26.60
N GLY A 44 6.94 -14.43 27.32
CA GLY A 44 7.42 -13.26 28.05
C GLY A 44 8.22 -12.25 27.21
N SER A 45 8.51 -12.56 25.95
CA SER A 45 9.35 -11.74 25.09
C SER A 45 8.66 -10.46 24.61
N GLN A 46 9.47 -9.48 24.17
CA GLN A 46 8.97 -8.26 23.54
C GLN A 46 8.16 -8.57 22.27
N ALA A 47 8.46 -9.69 21.61
CA ALA A 47 7.70 -10.22 20.48
C ALA A 47 6.26 -10.54 20.88
N ALA A 48 6.05 -11.17 22.04
CA ALA A 48 4.72 -11.48 22.57
C ALA A 48 3.84 -10.24 22.78
N ALA A 49 4.42 -9.17 23.31
CA ALA A 49 3.70 -7.91 23.55
C ALA A 49 3.28 -7.26 22.20
N ARG A 50 4.16 -7.28 21.21
CA ARG A 50 3.86 -6.78 19.85
C ARG A 50 2.74 -7.61 19.21
N PHE A 51 2.83 -8.94 19.26
CA PHE A 51 1.78 -9.83 18.74
C PHE A 51 0.39 -9.48 19.31
N ARG A 52 0.30 -9.38 20.64
CA ARG A 52 -0.96 -9.02 21.28
C ARG A 52 -1.52 -7.70 20.75
N LEU A 53 -0.66 -6.69 20.62
CA LEU A 53 -1.08 -5.39 20.11
C LEU A 53 -1.55 -5.45 18.66
N GLU A 54 -0.84 -6.18 17.80
CA GLU A 54 -1.21 -6.34 16.38
C GLU A 54 -2.48 -7.19 16.23
N ALA A 55 -2.62 -8.29 16.98
CA ALA A 55 -3.82 -9.09 17.00
C ALA A 55 -5.05 -8.29 17.48
N GLN A 56 -4.90 -7.49 18.56
CA GLN A 56 -5.95 -6.58 19.03
C GLN A 56 -6.32 -5.53 17.99
N THR A 57 -5.37 -5.04 17.25
CA THR A 57 -5.58 -4.05 16.20
C THR A 57 -6.31 -4.67 15.01
N ALA A 58 -5.89 -5.86 14.57
CA ALA A 58 -6.55 -6.61 13.50
C ALA A 58 -7.99 -7.03 13.88
N ALA A 59 -8.23 -7.38 15.14
CA ALA A 59 -9.56 -7.73 15.64
C ALA A 59 -10.59 -6.58 15.61
N ARG A 60 -10.13 -5.33 15.48
CA ARG A 60 -11.01 -4.17 15.30
C ARG A 60 -11.48 -3.97 13.86
N LEU A 61 -10.84 -4.65 12.89
CA LEU A 61 -11.22 -4.57 11.49
C LEU A 61 -12.44 -5.45 11.23
N SER A 62 -13.52 -4.85 10.74
CA SER A 62 -14.70 -5.56 10.28
C SER A 62 -15.07 -5.03 8.90
N HIS A 63 -14.87 -5.85 7.87
CA HIS A 63 -15.18 -5.50 6.48
C HIS A 63 -15.37 -6.78 5.65
N PRO A 64 -16.29 -6.84 4.68
CA PRO A 64 -16.51 -8.04 3.86
C PRO A 64 -15.25 -8.52 3.13
N ASN A 65 -14.34 -7.61 2.78
CA ASN A 65 -13.10 -7.92 2.09
C ASN A 65 -11.87 -8.04 3.03
N ILE A 66 -12.09 -8.27 4.32
CA ILE A 66 -11.03 -8.52 5.30
C ILE A 66 -11.38 -9.82 6.05
N VAL A 67 -10.42 -10.70 6.23
CA VAL A 67 -10.56 -11.90 7.07
C VAL A 67 -10.72 -11.48 8.52
N GLY A 68 -11.84 -11.84 9.13
CA GLY A 68 -12.16 -11.48 10.51
C GLY A 68 -11.26 -12.23 11.50
N VAL A 69 -10.72 -11.52 12.50
CA VAL A 69 -10.01 -12.10 13.63
C VAL A 69 -10.99 -12.27 14.78
N PHE A 70 -11.09 -13.51 15.32
CA PHE A 70 -12.05 -13.87 16.35
C PHE A 70 -11.44 -13.99 17.73
N ASP A 71 -10.21 -14.51 17.80
CA ASP A 71 -9.53 -14.75 19.08
C ASP A 71 -8.01 -14.87 18.87
N PHE A 72 -7.23 -14.69 19.92
CA PHE A 72 -5.80 -14.90 19.90
C PHE A 72 -5.30 -15.22 21.31
N GLY A 73 -4.18 -15.93 21.39
CA GLY A 73 -3.58 -16.26 22.67
C GLY A 73 -2.23 -16.96 22.55
N ALA A 74 -1.79 -17.48 23.69
CA ALA A 74 -0.58 -18.30 23.76
C ALA A 74 -0.89 -19.58 24.55
N ARG A 75 -0.37 -20.72 24.06
CA ARG A 75 -0.44 -22.01 24.72
C ARG A 75 0.83 -22.82 24.41
N ASP A 76 1.37 -23.49 25.39
CA ASP A 76 2.54 -24.37 25.26
C ASP A 76 3.74 -23.69 24.55
N GLY A 77 4.00 -22.41 24.87
CA GLY A 77 5.08 -21.63 24.26
C GLY A 77 4.81 -21.20 22.82
N ARG A 78 3.61 -21.41 22.26
CA ARG A 78 3.23 -21.01 20.90
C ARG A 78 2.08 -20.03 20.93
N PHE A 79 2.13 -19.06 20.02
CA PHE A 79 1.00 -18.16 19.78
C PHE A 79 0.01 -18.80 18.82
N TYR A 80 -1.27 -18.54 19.05
CA TYR A 80 -2.34 -18.91 18.12
C TYR A 80 -3.20 -17.68 17.79
N LEU A 81 -3.70 -17.68 16.56
CA LEU A 81 -4.67 -16.71 16.07
C LEU A 81 -5.86 -17.48 15.50
N VAL A 82 -7.05 -17.14 15.95
CA VAL A 82 -8.31 -17.70 15.44
C VAL A 82 -8.96 -16.69 14.54
N MET A 83 -9.30 -17.09 13.33
CA MET A 83 -9.82 -16.21 12.30
C MET A 83 -10.92 -16.88 11.48
N GLU A 84 -11.60 -16.08 10.71
CA GLU A 84 -12.57 -16.54 9.72
C GLU A 84 -11.93 -17.57 8.79
N LEU A 85 -12.61 -18.69 8.59
CA LEU A 85 -12.24 -19.67 7.57
C LEU A 85 -12.84 -19.21 6.24
N VAL A 86 -12.00 -18.86 5.27
CA VAL A 86 -12.41 -18.58 3.91
C VAL A 86 -12.36 -19.89 3.12
N GLU A 87 -13.53 -20.39 2.72
CA GLU A 87 -13.63 -21.62 1.91
C GLU A 87 -13.41 -21.25 0.43
N GLY A 88 -12.15 -21.38 -0.03
CA GLY A 88 -11.77 -20.98 -1.38
C GLY A 88 -10.29 -21.18 -1.64
N ARG A 89 -9.75 -20.39 -2.57
CA ARG A 89 -8.34 -20.46 -2.98
C ARG A 89 -7.67 -19.10 -2.74
N SER A 90 -6.36 -19.13 -2.48
CA SER A 90 -5.59 -17.90 -2.56
C SER A 90 -5.41 -17.48 -4.02
N LEU A 91 -5.23 -16.18 -4.27
CA LEU A 91 -4.92 -15.70 -5.62
C LEU A 91 -3.59 -16.28 -6.15
N ALA A 92 -2.69 -16.71 -5.26
CA ALA A 92 -1.49 -17.44 -5.66
C ALA A 92 -1.83 -18.82 -6.25
N GLN A 93 -2.80 -19.53 -5.67
CA GLN A 93 -3.27 -20.82 -6.18
C GLN A 93 -4.10 -20.65 -7.46
N GLU A 94 -4.93 -19.59 -7.55
CA GLU A 94 -5.68 -19.25 -8.77
C GLU A 94 -4.70 -18.95 -9.92
N LEU A 95 -3.70 -18.10 -9.68
CA LEU A 95 -2.66 -17.77 -10.64
C LEU A 95 -1.83 -19.00 -11.06
N ALA A 96 -1.45 -19.87 -10.13
CA ALA A 96 -0.70 -21.08 -10.45
C ALA A 96 -1.51 -22.07 -11.31
N ALA A 97 -2.84 -22.10 -11.16
CA ALA A 97 -3.71 -22.96 -11.94
C ALA A 97 -4.00 -22.39 -13.35
N GLU A 98 -4.12 -21.08 -13.49
CA GLU A 98 -4.58 -20.42 -14.72
C GLU A 98 -3.47 -19.73 -15.51
N GLY A 99 -2.32 -19.48 -14.88
CA GLY A 99 -1.18 -18.75 -15.47
C GLY A 99 -1.39 -17.24 -15.51
N THR A 100 -2.54 -16.79 -15.98
CA THR A 100 -2.96 -15.37 -16.02
C THR A 100 -4.46 -15.26 -15.79
N LEU A 101 -4.93 -14.12 -15.28
CA LEU A 101 -6.36 -13.86 -15.08
C LEU A 101 -6.86 -12.81 -16.07
N ARG A 102 -8.13 -12.90 -16.45
CA ARG A 102 -8.77 -11.93 -17.35
C ARG A 102 -8.95 -10.57 -16.66
N ALA A 103 -8.99 -9.51 -17.47
CA ALA A 103 -9.10 -8.13 -17.02
C ALA A 103 -10.29 -7.90 -16.07
N GLU A 104 -11.45 -8.50 -16.38
CA GLU A 104 -12.66 -8.38 -15.54
C GLU A 104 -12.45 -8.98 -14.14
N ARG A 105 -11.81 -10.15 -14.08
CA ARG A 105 -11.49 -10.79 -12.79
C ARG A 105 -10.51 -9.96 -12.00
N VAL A 106 -9.46 -9.44 -12.65
CA VAL A 106 -8.45 -8.61 -11.99
C VAL A 106 -9.05 -7.28 -11.53
N ALA A 107 -9.97 -6.68 -12.30
CA ALA A 107 -10.71 -5.48 -11.88
C ALA A 107 -11.58 -5.74 -10.64
N ALA A 108 -12.27 -6.88 -10.59
CA ALA A 108 -13.06 -7.28 -9.42
C ALA A 108 -12.18 -7.50 -8.18
N VAL A 109 -11.00 -8.12 -8.35
CA VAL A 109 -9.98 -8.27 -7.29
C VAL A 109 -9.50 -6.88 -6.81
N ALA A 110 -9.19 -5.98 -7.74
CA ALA A 110 -8.72 -4.63 -7.44
C ALA A 110 -9.73 -3.84 -6.61
N ALA A 111 -11.01 -3.82 -7.04
CA ALA A 111 -12.07 -3.12 -6.33
C ALA A 111 -12.23 -3.62 -4.89
N GLN A 112 -12.33 -4.94 -4.73
CA GLN A 112 -12.59 -5.56 -3.44
C GLN A 112 -11.41 -5.46 -2.48
N ALA A 113 -10.19 -5.76 -2.96
CA ALA A 113 -8.98 -5.65 -2.14
C ALA A 113 -8.74 -4.18 -1.73
N ALA A 114 -8.90 -3.24 -2.64
CA ALA A 114 -8.77 -1.83 -2.33
C ALA A 114 -9.82 -1.32 -1.33
N ALA A 115 -11.06 -1.82 -1.39
CA ALA A 115 -12.10 -1.50 -0.41
C ALA A 115 -11.72 -1.98 1.00
N GLY A 116 -11.19 -3.20 1.11
CA GLY A 116 -10.65 -3.74 2.37
C GLY A 116 -9.49 -2.88 2.90
N LEU A 117 -8.52 -2.54 2.05
CA LEU A 117 -7.40 -1.66 2.41
C LEU A 117 -7.87 -0.28 2.85
N ALA A 118 -8.80 0.34 2.11
CA ALA A 118 -9.36 1.64 2.47
C ALA A 118 -10.02 1.63 3.85
N SER A 119 -10.72 0.54 4.19
CA SER A 119 -11.29 0.35 5.52
C SER A 119 -10.23 0.29 6.61
N ALA A 120 -9.14 -0.46 6.40
CA ALA A 120 -8.03 -0.54 7.34
C ALA A 120 -7.29 0.80 7.47
N HIS A 121 -7.02 1.48 6.36
CA HIS A 121 -6.31 2.76 6.33
C HIS A 121 -7.05 3.86 7.10
N ARG A 122 -8.41 3.89 7.05
CA ARG A 122 -9.21 4.82 7.86
C ARG A 122 -9.02 4.65 9.37
N THR A 123 -8.64 3.47 9.82
CA THR A 123 -8.34 3.19 11.23
C THR A 123 -6.84 3.29 11.57
N GLY A 124 -6.04 3.79 10.61
CA GLY A 124 -4.58 3.93 10.77
C GLY A 124 -3.79 2.62 10.61
N ILE A 125 -4.43 1.55 10.13
CA ILE A 125 -3.81 0.24 9.96
C ILE A 125 -3.30 0.10 8.52
N VAL A 126 -2.00 -0.20 8.37
CA VAL A 126 -1.34 -0.49 7.09
C VAL A 126 -1.01 -1.98 7.05
N HIS A 127 -1.33 -2.65 5.94
CA HIS A 127 -1.16 -4.10 5.80
C HIS A 127 0.30 -4.52 5.68
N ARG A 128 1.09 -3.82 4.86
CA ARG A 128 2.55 -3.96 4.69
C ARG A 128 3.04 -5.22 3.96
N ASP A 129 2.20 -6.20 3.66
CA ASP A 129 2.57 -7.47 3.02
C ASP A 129 1.49 -7.94 2.03
N ILE A 130 1.00 -7.05 1.15
CA ILE A 130 0.06 -7.38 0.08
C ILE A 130 0.78 -8.21 -0.99
N LYS A 131 0.29 -9.44 -1.20
CA LYS A 131 0.79 -10.40 -2.19
C LYS A 131 -0.29 -11.44 -2.51
N PRO A 132 -0.20 -12.20 -3.62
CA PRO A 132 -1.24 -13.15 -4.00
C PRO A 132 -1.57 -14.22 -2.96
N GLY A 133 -0.61 -14.62 -2.13
CA GLY A 133 -0.82 -15.60 -1.06
C GLY A 133 -1.65 -15.11 0.12
N ASN A 134 -1.75 -13.78 0.30
CA ASN A 134 -2.49 -13.17 1.41
C ASN A 134 -3.89 -12.71 1.01
N LEU A 135 -4.30 -12.89 -0.25
CA LEU A 135 -5.65 -12.63 -0.72
C LEU A 135 -6.34 -13.96 -1.05
N MET A 136 -7.46 -14.20 -0.39
CA MET A 136 -8.28 -15.38 -0.60
C MET A 136 -9.52 -15.01 -1.43
N SER A 137 -9.94 -15.90 -2.31
CA SER A 137 -11.20 -15.80 -3.03
C SER A 137 -12.09 -16.98 -2.66
N ASP A 138 -13.32 -16.70 -2.20
CA ASP A 138 -14.31 -17.74 -1.96
C ASP A 138 -14.99 -18.20 -3.26
N ALA A 139 -15.93 -19.15 -3.14
CA ALA A 139 -16.64 -19.71 -4.27
C ALA A 139 -17.54 -18.70 -5.02
N ASP A 140 -17.99 -17.65 -4.32
CA ASP A 140 -18.84 -16.58 -4.89
C ASP A 140 -17.99 -15.46 -5.53
N GLY A 141 -16.67 -15.59 -5.50
CA GLY A 141 -15.73 -14.61 -6.05
C GLY A 141 -15.45 -13.44 -5.13
N THR A 142 -15.89 -13.51 -3.85
CA THR A 142 -15.57 -12.51 -2.84
C THR A 142 -14.09 -12.62 -2.47
N VAL A 143 -13.38 -11.50 -2.56
CA VAL A 143 -11.96 -11.42 -2.20
C VAL A 143 -11.82 -10.92 -0.77
N LYS A 144 -11.04 -11.63 0.04
CA LYS A 144 -10.73 -11.26 1.42
C LYS A 144 -9.22 -11.17 1.63
N ILE A 145 -8.77 -10.11 2.27
CA ILE A 145 -7.37 -9.91 2.66
C ILE A 145 -7.15 -10.57 4.01
N GLY A 146 -6.22 -11.50 4.07
CA GLY A 146 -5.75 -12.14 5.30
C GLY A 146 -4.40 -11.60 5.78
N ASP A 147 -3.98 -12.03 6.94
CA ASP A 147 -2.66 -11.75 7.52
C ASP A 147 -2.31 -10.25 7.66
N PHE A 148 -3.27 -9.42 8.10
CA PHE A 148 -3.02 -8.01 8.43
C PHE A 148 -1.94 -7.89 9.51
N GLY A 149 -0.73 -7.48 9.09
CA GLY A 149 0.37 -7.03 9.97
C GLY A 149 0.86 -7.98 11.07
N ILE A 150 0.11 -9.05 11.38
CA ILE A 150 0.33 -9.98 12.51
C ILE A 150 1.64 -10.76 12.39
N ALA A 151 2.23 -10.77 11.22
CA ALA A 151 3.40 -11.56 10.89
C ALA A 151 4.74 -10.84 11.09
N ARG A 152 4.76 -9.57 11.47
CA ARG A 152 5.99 -8.78 11.55
C ARG A 152 6.63 -8.70 12.93
N PHE A 153 6.56 -9.81 13.67
CA PHE A 153 7.37 -10.00 14.88
C PHE A 153 8.87 -9.97 14.65
N VAL A 154 9.31 -10.21 13.40
CA VAL A 154 10.71 -10.44 13.04
C VAL A 154 11.35 -9.22 12.37
N ASP A 155 10.56 -8.27 11.91
CA ASP A 155 11.07 -7.15 11.12
C ASP A 155 11.19 -5.85 11.93
N ASP A 156 12.21 -5.76 12.78
CA ASP A 156 12.91 -4.49 13.03
C ASP A 156 13.50 -4.02 11.69
N PRO A 157 13.32 -2.76 11.25
CA PRO A 157 13.88 -2.26 9.99
C PRO A 157 15.39 -2.52 9.84
N ALA A 158 16.10 -2.68 10.95
CA ALA A 158 17.52 -3.03 11.00
C ALA A 158 17.79 -4.53 10.74
N THR A 159 16.80 -5.42 10.95
CA THR A 159 16.96 -6.88 10.80
C THR A 159 16.44 -7.41 9.46
N ALA A 160 15.53 -6.69 8.80
CA ALA A 160 14.93 -7.11 7.53
C ALA A 160 15.94 -7.19 6.37
N LEU A 161 17.04 -6.44 6.44
CA LEU A 161 18.12 -6.48 5.43
C LEU A 161 19.17 -7.57 5.67
N THR A 162 19.17 -8.26 6.81
CA THR A 162 20.29 -9.14 7.21
C THR A 162 20.01 -10.63 7.18
N THR A 163 18.76 -11.06 7.02
CA THR A 163 18.45 -12.49 6.94
C THR A 163 18.26 -12.92 5.48
N ALA A 164 19.38 -13.22 4.84
CA ALA A 164 19.52 -13.51 3.41
C ALA A 164 18.65 -14.68 2.85
N GLY A 165 17.90 -15.39 3.66
CA GLY A 165 17.07 -16.52 3.23
C GLY A 165 15.57 -16.26 3.12
N GLN A 166 15.02 -15.22 3.76
CA GLN A 166 13.56 -14.93 3.77
C GLN A 166 13.12 -13.81 2.81
N ILE A 167 14.06 -13.12 2.17
CA ILE A 167 13.77 -11.95 1.30
C ILE A 167 13.23 -12.37 -0.07
N ILE A 168 13.42 -13.62 -0.50
CA ILE A 168 13.20 -14.05 -1.90
C ILE A 168 11.75 -13.89 -2.39
N GLY A 169 10.75 -14.03 -1.53
CA GLY A 169 9.34 -13.91 -1.96
C GLY A 169 8.70 -12.54 -1.76
N THR A 170 9.11 -11.80 -0.74
CA THR A 170 8.48 -10.53 -0.35
C THR A 170 9.01 -9.33 -1.14
N SER A 171 10.21 -9.43 -1.71
CA SER A 171 10.83 -8.34 -2.50
C SER A 171 10.06 -7.99 -3.77
N LEU A 172 9.30 -8.93 -4.35
CA LEU A 172 8.56 -8.76 -5.61
C LEU A 172 7.41 -7.75 -5.54
N TYR A 173 6.95 -7.42 -4.34
CA TYR A 173 5.81 -6.50 -4.11
C TYR A 173 6.19 -5.32 -3.22
N LEU A 174 7.48 -5.15 -2.93
CA LEU A 174 7.94 -4.14 -1.98
C LEU A 174 7.91 -2.74 -2.59
N ALA A 175 7.25 -1.79 -1.93
CA ALA A 175 7.21 -0.41 -2.38
C ALA A 175 8.60 0.28 -2.31
N PRO A 176 8.90 1.22 -3.24
CA PRO A 176 10.21 1.91 -3.32
C PRO A 176 10.67 2.53 -2.00
N GLU A 177 9.77 3.23 -1.30
CA GLU A 177 10.07 3.85 0.00
C GLU A 177 10.50 2.83 1.04
N ARG A 178 9.93 1.63 0.98
CA ARG A 178 10.30 0.53 1.88
C ARG A 178 11.63 -0.10 1.52
N ALA A 179 11.92 -0.23 0.22
CA ALA A 179 13.23 -0.66 -0.26
C ALA A 179 14.34 0.31 0.18
N LEU A 180 14.00 1.60 0.34
CA LEU A 180 14.87 2.64 0.89
C LEU A 180 14.90 2.69 2.43
N GLY A 181 14.27 1.75 3.14
CA GLY A 181 14.24 1.72 4.61
C GLY A 181 13.29 2.74 5.25
N ARG A 182 12.43 3.41 4.47
CA ARG A 182 11.44 4.36 4.98
C ARG A 182 10.22 3.62 5.56
N PRO A 183 9.47 4.23 6.49
CA PRO A 183 8.25 3.62 7.03
C PRO A 183 7.22 3.31 5.95
N ALA A 184 6.52 2.17 6.09
CA ALA A 184 5.37 1.85 5.26
C ALA A 184 4.18 2.74 5.61
N GLY A 185 3.49 3.23 4.57
CA GLY A 185 2.23 3.97 4.68
C GLY A 185 1.12 3.33 3.84
N PRO A 186 -0.10 3.91 3.84
CA PRO A 186 -1.20 3.47 2.98
C PRO A 186 -0.82 3.34 1.51
N ALA A 187 -0.02 4.28 0.99
CA ALA A 187 0.45 4.25 -0.40
C ALA A 187 1.38 3.07 -0.71
N SER A 188 2.07 2.49 0.32
CA SER A 188 2.87 1.28 0.14
C SER A 188 2.00 0.06 -0.17
N ASP A 189 0.82 -0.06 0.47
CA ASP A 189 -0.12 -1.15 0.20
C ASP A 189 -0.72 -1.02 -1.20
N VAL A 190 -1.01 0.21 -1.65
CA VAL A 190 -1.50 0.47 -3.03
C VAL A 190 -0.47 0.06 -4.07
N TYR A 191 0.80 0.37 -3.86
CA TYR A 191 1.88 -0.09 -4.73
C TYR A 191 1.98 -1.61 -4.78
N SER A 192 1.96 -2.27 -3.61
CA SER A 192 2.01 -3.73 -3.52
C SER A 192 0.80 -4.38 -4.20
N LEU A 193 -0.40 -3.78 -4.07
CA LEU A 193 -1.59 -4.18 -4.81
C LEU A 193 -1.37 -4.00 -6.32
N GLY A 194 -0.81 -2.89 -6.77
CA GLY A 194 -0.45 -2.69 -8.17
C GLY A 194 0.47 -3.78 -8.72
N CYS A 195 1.52 -4.17 -7.97
CA CYS A 195 2.41 -5.28 -8.34
C CYS A 195 1.66 -6.62 -8.44
N LEU A 196 0.74 -6.87 -7.50
CA LEU A 196 -0.10 -8.06 -7.50
C LEU A 196 -1.01 -8.11 -8.72
N LEU A 197 -1.76 -7.02 -9.02
CA LEU A 197 -2.64 -6.94 -10.18
C LEU A 197 -1.87 -7.10 -11.49
N TYR A 198 -0.69 -6.49 -11.58
CA TYR A 198 0.21 -6.66 -12.72
C TYR A 198 0.54 -8.14 -12.94
N GLN A 199 0.90 -8.85 -11.87
CA GLN A 199 1.23 -10.26 -11.95
C GLN A 199 0.03 -11.12 -12.30
N LEU A 200 -1.17 -10.82 -11.80
CA LEU A 200 -2.38 -11.55 -12.19
C LEU A 200 -2.68 -11.43 -13.69
N LEU A 201 -2.38 -10.28 -14.29
CA LEU A 201 -2.58 -10.03 -15.72
C LEU A 201 -1.53 -10.67 -16.62
N THR A 202 -0.27 -10.71 -16.18
CA THR A 202 0.87 -11.07 -17.03
C THR A 202 1.54 -12.40 -16.66
N GLY A 203 1.13 -13.03 -15.53
CA GLY A 203 1.76 -14.22 -14.97
C GLY A 203 3.07 -13.93 -14.21
N THR A 204 3.65 -12.76 -14.37
CA THR A 204 4.95 -12.39 -13.76
C THR A 204 4.86 -11.01 -13.07
N PRO A 205 5.60 -10.77 -11.98
CA PRO A 205 5.61 -9.46 -11.32
C PRO A 205 6.22 -8.38 -12.23
N PRO A 206 5.94 -7.08 -11.97
CA PRO A 206 6.48 -5.98 -12.79
C PRO A 206 8.01 -5.92 -12.77
N PHE A 207 8.61 -6.31 -11.65
CA PHE A 207 10.06 -6.31 -11.43
C PHE A 207 10.51 -7.65 -10.87
N GLN A 208 11.51 -8.23 -11.52
CA GLN A 208 12.13 -9.49 -11.13
C GLN A 208 13.53 -9.56 -11.72
N ALA A 209 14.51 -9.94 -10.90
CA ALA A 209 15.90 -10.12 -11.28
C ALA A 209 16.49 -11.34 -10.54
N ASP A 210 17.70 -11.74 -10.91
CA ASP A 210 18.39 -12.92 -10.37
C ASP A 210 18.70 -12.80 -8.87
N THR A 211 18.75 -11.58 -8.34
CA THR A 211 18.98 -11.32 -6.91
C THR A 211 17.91 -10.41 -6.33
N SER A 212 17.61 -10.60 -5.04
CA SER A 212 16.69 -9.72 -4.32
C SER A 212 17.18 -8.25 -4.34
N ALA A 213 18.47 -8.00 -4.26
CA ALA A 213 19.04 -6.66 -4.31
C ALA A 213 18.79 -5.99 -5.68
N ALA A 214 18.98 -6.73 -6.78
CA ALA A 214 18.68 -6.22 -8.11
C ALA A 214 17.18 -5.98 -8.32
N THR A 215 16.31 -6.85 -7.78
CA THR A 215 14.86 -6.64 -7.79
C THR A 215 14.48 -5.37 -7.01
N LEU A 216 15.08 -5.15 -5.83
CA LEU A 216 14.84 -3.94 -5.03
C LEU A 216 15.31 -2.67 -5.78
N ALA A 217 16.45 -2.72 -6.45
CA ALA A 217 16.91 -1.60 -7.29
C ALA A 217 15.91 -1.27 -8.41
N GLN A 218 15.31 -2.28 -9.06
CA GLN A 218 14.26 -2.05 -10.05
C GLN A 218 13.01 -1.40 -9.43
N HIS A 219 12.58 -1.82 -8.23
CA HIS A 219 11.48 -1.16 -7.53
C HIS A 219 11.76 0.31 -7.26
N ILE A 220 13.01 0.68 -6.94
CA ILE A 220 13.40 2.06 -6.66
C ILE A 220 13.41 2.90 -7.94
N ASP A 221 14.08 2.45 -9.01
CA ASP A 221 14.45 3.33 -10.13
C ASP A 221 13.84 2.94 -11.48
N ALA A 222 13.59 1.64 -11.74
CA ALA A 222 13.16 1.21 -13.07
C ALA A 222 11.66 1.52 -13.31
N PRO A 223 11.29 2.07 -14.48
CA PRO A 223 9.87 2.16 -14.86
C PRO A 223 9.31 0.76 -15.10
N PRO A 224 8.04 0.51 -14.70
CA PRO A 224 7.39 -0.76 -15.02
C PRO A 224 7.13 -0.85 -16.53
N LEU A 225 7.36 -2.02 -17.11
CA LEU A 225 6.95 -2.29 -18.49
C LEU A 225 5.40 -2.34 -18.53
N PRO A 226 4.73 -1.69 -19.50
CA PRO A 226 3.28 -1.81 -19.64
C PRO A 226 2.83 -3.29 -19.77
N PRO A 227 1.76 -3.73 -19.09
CA PRO A 227 1.24 -5.10 -19.20
C PRO A 227 0.94 -5.54 -20.63
N SER A 228 0.47 -4.63 -21.49
CA SER A 228 0.24 -4.89 -22.91
C SER A 228 1.49 -5.36 -23.66
N HIS A 229 2.67 -4.86 -23.28
CA HIS A 229 3.95 -5.30 -23.83
C HIS A 229 4.36 -6.72 -23.38
N ARG A 230 3.65 -7.28 -22.40
CA ARG A 230 3.78 -8.68 -21.96
C ARG A 230 2.60 -9.54 -22.43
N GLY A 231 1.80 -9.05 -23.39
CA GLY A 231 0.71 -9.79 -24.01
C GLY A 231 -0.62 -9.71 -23.28
N ALA A 232 -0.75 -8.91 -22.22
CA ALA A 232 -2.03 -8.71 -21.56
C ALA A 232 -2.96 -7.86 -22.43
N ALA A 233 -4.15 -8.39 -22.75
CA ALA A 233 -5.18 -7.66 -23.49
C ALA A 233 -5.98 -6.80 -22.50
N LEU A 234 -5.72 -5.49 -22.46
CA LEU A 234 -6.31 -4.54 -21.51
C LEU A 234 -6.86 -3.30 -22.21
N PRO A 235 -7.95 -2.69 -21.70
CA PRO A 235 -8.29 -1.33 -22.07
C PRO A 235 -7.18 -0.36 -21.67
N PRO A 236 -6.85 0.65 -22.49
CA PRO A 236 -5.81 1.64 -22.17
C PRO A 236 -6.04 2.35 -20.83
N ALA A 237 -7.30 2.59 -20.44
CA ALA A 237 -7.65 3.17 -19.16
C ALA A 237 -7.20 2.28 -17.99
N PHE A 238 -7.40 0.97 -18.08
CA PHE A 238 -6.94 0.01 -17.07
C PHE A 238 -5.41 0.07 -16.92
N GLU A 239 -4.69 -0.07 -18.05
CA GLU A 239 -3.23 -0.08 -18.06
C GLU A 239 -2.66 1.20 -17.44
N ASN A 240 -3.13 2.37 -17.87
CA ASN A 240 -2.66 3.65 -17.36
C ASN A 240 -2.92 3.81 -15.85
N TYR A 241 -4.09 3.39 -15.36
CA TYR A 241 -4.39 3.48 -13.93
C TYR A 241 -3.52 2.52 -13.11
N LEU A 242 -3.31 1.30 -13.60
CA LEU A 242 -2.42 0.32 -12.97
C LEU A 242 -0.98 0.83 -12.89
N LEU A 243 -0.48 1.46 -13.96
CA LEU A 243 0.85 2.09 -13.97
C LEU A 243 0.93 3.26 -12.98
N GLY A 244 -0.16 4.03 -12.81
CA GLY A 244 -0.28 5.05 -11.77
C GLY A 244 -0.18 4.48 -10.35
N MET A 245 -0.75 3.30 -10.07
CA MET A 245 -0.56 2.64 -8.78
C MET A 245 0.91 2.24 -8.53
N LEU A 246 1.70 2.04 -9.59
CA LEU A 246 3.13 1.70 -9.55
C LEU A 246 4.05 2.92 -9.60
N ALA A 247 3.53 4.15 -9.44
CA ALA A 247 4.32 5.36 -9.35
C ALA A 247 5.38 5.25 -8.24
N LYS A 248 6.58 5.79 -8.49
CA LYS A 248 7.71 5.66 -7.55
C LYS A 248 7.51 6.49 -6.30
N GLN A 249 6.98 7.69 -6.42
CA GLN A 249 6.69 8.56 -5.29
C GLN A 249 5.33 8.17 -4.67
N PRO A 250 5.25 8.00 -3.35
CA PRO A 250 3.99 7.62 -2.68
C PRO A 250 2.84 8.61 -2.91
N GLU A 251 3.13 9.90 -3.02
CA GLU A 251 2.17 10.99 -3.26
C GLU A 251 1.55 10.99 -4.65
N ASP A 252 2.20 10.37 -5.63
CA ASP A 252 1.70 10.27 -7.00
C ASP A 252 0.71 9.09 -7.18
N ARG A 253 0.56 8.24 -6.16
CA ARG A 253 -0.31 7.06 -6.21
C ARG A 253 -1.73 7.41 -5.77
N PRO A 254 -2.76 6.78 -6.38
CA PRO A 254 -4.12 6.90 -5.88
C PRO A 254 -4.25 6.33 -4.45
N THR A 255 -5.21 6.82 -3.68
CA THR A 255 -5.57 6.21 -2.40
C THR A 255 -6.29 4.88 -2.62
N ALA A 256 -6.28 3.99 -1.62
CA ALA A 256 -7.01 2.72 -1.71
C ALA A 256 -8.53 2.94 -1.97
N GLN A 257 -9.13 4.01 -1.42
CA GLN A 257 -10.53 4.34 -1.70
C GLN A 257 -10.73 4.71 -3.18
N GLN A 258 -9.86 5.55 -3.76
CA GLN A 258 -9.93 5.89 -5.18
C GLN A 258 -9.78 4.66 -6.08
N VAL A 259 -8.89 3.72 -5.73
CA VAL A 259 -8.75 2.45 -6.45
C VAL A 259 -10.04 1.65 -6.39
N ALA A 260 -10.63 1.50 -5.19
CA ALA A 260 -11.88 0.76 -5.01
C ALA A 260 -13.02 1.35 -5.84
N ASP A 261 -13.20 2.66 -5.78
CA ASP A 261 -14.26 3.37 -6.48
C ASP A 261 -14.08 3.30 -8.00
N TRP A 262 -12.85 3.49 -8.47
CA TRP A 262 -12.57 3.50 -9.89
C TRP A 262 -12.76 2.12 -10.54
N PHE A 263 -12.25 1.05 -9.93
CA PHE A 263 -12.48 -0.30 -10.44
C PHE A 263 -13.94 -0.74 -10.23
N GLY A 264 -14.56 -0.38 -9.10
CA GLY A 264 -15.94 -0.72 -8.79
C GLY A 264 -16.98 -0.04 -9.71
N SER A 265 -16.70 1.17 -10.20
CA SER A 265 -17.57 1.89 -11.14
C SER A 265 -17.53 1.35 -12.57
N GLY A 266 -16.54 0.50 -12.90
CA GLY A 266 -16.32 0.04 -14.27
C GLY A 266 -15.60 1.05 -15.18
N ALA A 267 -15.08 2.16 -14.62
CA ALA A 267 -14.33 3.18 -15.37
C ALA A 267 -13.11 2.59 -16.11
N TRP A 268 -12.56 1.49 -15.62
CA TRP A 268 -11.44 0.76 -16.23
C TRP A 268 -11.74 0.24 -17.66
N GLN A 269 -13.02 0.09 -18.01
CA GLN A 269 -13.44 -0.37 -19.35
C GLN A 269 -13.27 0.72 -20.41
N GLY A 270 -13.01 1.97 -19.99
CA GLY A 270 -12.86 3.07 -20.94
C GLY A 270 -14.12 3.32 -21.75
N ARG A 271 -15.31 3.24 -21.13
CA ARG A 271 -16.54 3.61 -21.83
C ARG A 271 -16.37 4.99 -22.41
N PRO A 272 -16.60 5.18 -23.73
CA PRO A 272 -16.70 6.52 -24.26
C PRO A 272 -17.81 7.24 -23.47
N GLU A 273 -17.52 8.44 -22.95
CA GLU A 273 -18.59 9.33 -22.53
C GLU A 273 -19.61 9.35 -23.64
N PRO A 274 -20.93 9.21 -23.35
CA PRO A 274 -21.92 9.38 -24.39
C PRO A 274 -21.64 10.72 -25.04
N MET A 275 -21.36 10.69 -26.36
CA MET A 275 -21.16 11.94 -27.11
C MET A 275 -22.37 12.83 -26.77
N PRO A 276 -22.17 14.08 -26.33
CA PRO A 276 -23.27 15.00 -26.12
C PRO A 276 -24.11 14.96 -27.40
N GLU A 277 -25.43 14.66 -27.26
CA GLU A 277 -26.33 14.73 -28.39
C GLU A 277 -26.08 16.04 -29.11
N PRO A 278 -25.93 16.03 -30.46
CA PRO A 278 -25.75 17.26 -31.19
C PRO A 278 -26.89 18.20 -30.81
N MET A 279 -26.55 19.33 -30.20
CA MET A 279 -27.54 20.35 -29.89
C MET A 279 -28.37 20.60 -31.13
N PRO A 280 -29.72 20.54 -31.06
CA PRO A 280 -30.55 20.83 -32.20
C PRO A 280 -30.11 22.19 -32.77
N ALA A 281 -29.87 22.21 -34.07
CA ALA A 281 -29.48 23.44 -34.76
C ALA A 281 -30.46 24.56 -34.37
N PRO A 282 -29.96 25.76 -34.02
CA PRO A 282 -30.84 26.87 -33.66
C PRO A 282 -31.86 27.04 -34.82
N ALA A 283 -33.15 27.07 -34.46
CA ALA A 283 -34.22 27.30 -35.43
C ALA A 283 -33.91 28.57 -36.20
N PRO A 284 -34.11 28.56 -37.56
CA PRO A 284 -33.85 29.76 -38.34
C PRO A 284 -34.66 30.93 -37.76
N ALA A 285 -33.95 32.03 -37.50
CA ALA A 285 -34.59 33.26 -37.00
C ALA A 285 -35.76 33.65 -37.91
N PRO A 286 -36.95 34.00 -37.38
CA PRO A 286 -38.06 34.44 -38.19
C PRO A 286 -37.62 35.65 -39.04
N ALA A 287 -37.90 35.57 -40.35
CA ALA A 287 -37.57 36.66 -41.30
C ALA A 287 -38.10 37.99 -40.80
N ALA A 288 -37.23 38.96 -40.70
CA ALA A 288 -37.58 40.30 -40.30
C ALA A 288 -38.63 40.89 -41.29
N MET A 289 -39.80 41.23 -40.76
CA MET A 289 -40.79 41.99 -41.54
C MET A 289 -40.24 43.37 -41.90
N PRO A 290 -40.50 43.89 -43.12
CA PRO A 290 -40.05 45.20 -43.52
C PRO A 290 -40.74 46.27 -42.68
N GLY A 291 -39.93 47.11 -42.03
CA GLY A 291 -40.39 48.25 -41.22
C GLY A 291 -41.08 49.34 -42.06
N PRO A 292 -42.00 50.12 -41.47
CA PRO A 292 -42.65 51.22 -42.14
C PRO A 292 -41.67 52.35 -42.47
N PRO A 293 -42.02 53.18 -43.48
CA PRO A 293 -41.09 54.25 -43.98
C PRO A 293 -40.88 55.36 -42.94
N PRO A 294 -39.76 56.13 -43.04
CA PRO A 294 -39.40 57.14 -42.08
C PRO A 294 -40.27 58.39 -42.18
N HIS A 295 -40.92 58.77 -41.09
CA HIS A 295 -41.54 60.14 -41.02
C HIS A 295 -40.49 61.20 -40.67
N ALA A 296 -40.64 62.35 -41.37
CA ALA A 296 -39.76 63.50 -41.31
C ALA A 296 -39.65 64.12 -39.91
N GLN A 297 -38.42 64.52 -39.58
CA GLN A 297 -38.08 65.23 -38.38
C GLN A 297 -38.60 66.72 -38.47
N VAL A 298 -39.26 67.15 -37.42
CA VAL A 298 -39.51 68.56 -37.15
C VAL A 298 -38.63 69.02 -36.03
N PHE A 299 -37.80 70.02 -36.32
CA PHE A 299 -36.89 70.68 -35.36
C PHE A 299 -37.68 71.47 -34.33
N GLY A 300 -37.38 71.32 -33.04
CA GLY A 300 -37.82 72.22 -31.97
C GLY A 300 -36.69 72.44 -30.98
N THR A 301 -36.31 73.70 -30.84
CA THR A 301 -35.26 74.24 -29.96
C THR A 301 -35.53 74.12 -28.47
N PRO A 302 -34.50 74.18 -27.60
CA PRO A 302 -34.58 73.93 -26.17
C PRO A 302 -34.90 75.20 -25.35
N PRO A 303 -35.33 75.11 -24.14
CA PRO A 303 -34.92 76.08 -23.12
C PRO A 303 -34.35 75.42 -21.81
N ALA A 304 -33.43 76.17 -21.39
CA ALA A 304 -32.67 76.49 -20.19
C ALA A 304 -33.02 75.90 -18.84
N ALA A 305 -31.96 75.64 -18.19
CA ALA A 305 -31.47 75.56 -16.83
C ALA A 305 -32.39 75.98 -15.63
N GLY A 306 -32.16 75.19 -14.54
CA GLY A 306 -32.40 75.58 -13.16
C GLY A 306 -32.30 74.43 -12.15
N PRO A 307 -31.83 74.65 -10.92
CA PRO A 307 -30.83 73.83 -10.30
C PRO A 307 -31.32 73.00 -9.07
N ALA A 308 -30.45 72.09 -8.68
CA ALA A 308 -30.16 71.56 -7.33
C ALA A 308 -31.22 70.72 -6.60
N ALA A 309 -30.78 69.51 -6.25
CA ALA A 309 -30.56 69.07 -4.87
C ALA A 309 -30.20 67.56 -4.79
N GLY A 310 -29.04 67.28 -4.36
CA GLY A 310 -28.52 66.34 -3.37
C GLY A 310 -29.15 64.97 -3.25
N ALA A 311 -28.41 63.96 -3.71
CA ALA A 311 -28.52 62.61 -3.15
C ALA A 311 -27.13 61.95 -3.18
N ALA A 312 -26.72 61.52 -2.02
CA ALA A 312 -25.43 60.96 -1.71
C ALA A 312 -25.17 59.67 -2.48
N THR A 313 -24.03 59.63 -3.20
CA THR A 313 -23.50 58.42 -3.85
C THR A 313 -22.72 57.60 -2.84
N ILE A 314 -23.16 56.37 -2.58
CA ILE A 314 -22.39 55.38 -1.86
C ILE A 314 -21.44 54.74 -2.86
N PRO A 315 -20.09 54.71 -2.61
CA PRO A 315 -19.15 54.06 -3.49
C PRO A 315 -19.26 52.51 -3.36
N PRO A 316 -19.02 51.77 -4.43
CA PRO A 316 -19.00 50.30 -4.39
C PRO A 316 -17.77 49.79 -3.63
N ARG A 317 -18.03 48.87 -2.69
CA ARG A 317 -17.04 48.16 -1.89
C ARG A 317 -16.23 47.24 -2.82
N ALA A 318 -14.93 47.39 -2.84
CA ALA A 318 -13.98 46.47 -3.51
C ALA A 318 -13.97 45.12 -2.81
N PRO A 319 -13.74 44.00 -3.54
CA PRO A 319 -13.65 42.68 -2.92
C PRO A 319 -12.36 42.56 -2.10
N GLU A 320 -12.51 42.11 -0.86
CA GLU A 320 -11.41 41.81 0.04
C GLU A 320 -10.61 40.61 -0.52
N ALA A 321 -9.30 40.78 -0.67
CA ALA A 321 -8.36 39.72 -0.96
C ALA A 321 -8.20 38.78 0.23
N PRO A 322 -8.02 37.45 0.02
CA PRO A 322 -7.81 36.53 1.11
C PRO A 322 -6.50 36.82 1.85
N SER A 323 -6.56 36.89 3.18
CA SER A 323 -5.41 37.09 4.06
C SER A 323 -4.46 35.90 3.99
N VAL A 324 -3.25 36.13 3.52
CA VAL A 324 -2.13 35.20 3.57
C VAL A 324 -1.69 35.07 5.01
N ALA A 325 -1.86 33.89 5.60
CA ALA A 325 -1.28 33.55 6.90
C ALA A 325 0.23 33.51 6.77
N THR A 326 0.91 34.52 7.31
CA THR A 326 2.38 34.56 7.41
C THR A 326 2.82 33.62 8.52
N TYR A 327 3.38 32.47 8.16
CA TYR A 327 4.17 31.64 9.08
C TYR A 327 5.49 32.38 9.37
N ARG A 328 5.70 32.73 10.66
CA ARG A 328 7.01 33.20 11.15
C ARG A 328 7.97 32.02 11.17
N LEU A 329 9.00 32.07 10.36
CA LEU A 329 10.19 31.22 10.48
C LEU A 329 10.89 31.52 11.81
N PRO A 330 11.41 30.51 12.53
CA PRO A 330 12.24 30.72 13.70
C PRO A 330 13.51 31.50 13.32
N GLN A 331 13.77 32.61 14.01
CA GLN A 331 15.00 33.38 13.85
C GLN A 331 16.22 32.53 14.17
N ALA A 332 17.21 32.56 13.30
CA ALA A 332 18.52 31.98 13.53
C ALA A 332 19.15 32.58 14.77
N ALA A 333 19.60 31.75 15.70
CA ALA A 333 20.31 32.14 16.88
C ALA A 333 21.63 32.85 16.52
N THR A 334 21.88 33.97 17.16
CA THR A 334 23.10 34.78 17.09
C THR A 334 24.36 33.99 17.51
N PRO A 335 25.52 34.25 16.93
CA PRO A 335 26.75 33.50 17.16
C PRO A 335 27.51 34.00 18.41
N ALA A 336 27.08 33.58 19.61
CA ALA A 336 27.78 33.96 20.86
C ALA A 336 28.01 32.79 21.83
N ASP A 337 28.08 31.54 21.35
CA ASP A 337 28.50 30.42 22.21
C ASP A 337 29.46 29.46 21.49
N ARG A 338 30.55 30.02 20.95
CA ARG A 338 31.70 29.26 20.46
C ARG A 338 32.69 29.03 21.62
N ARG A 339 32.32 28.26 22.63
CA ARG A 339 33.33 27.64 23.54
C ARG A 339 32.77 26.34 24.09
N ARG A 340 33.02 25.25 23.42
CA ARG A 340 33.34 23.87 23.84
C ARG A 340 32.94 22.89 22.74
N ARG A 341 33.79 22.74 21.72
CA ARG A 341 33.78 21.53 20.89
C ARG A 341 34.37 20.39 21.74
N PRO A 342 33.70 19.23 21.89
CA PRO A 342 34.37 18.01 22.29
C PRO A 342 35.34 17.59 21.17
N ALA A 343 36.50 17.15 21.54
CA ALA A 343 37.52 16.62 20.61
C ALA A 343 36.98 15.45 19.81
N PRO A 344 37.45 15.24 18.54
CA PRO A 344 37.01 14.13 17.72
C PRO A 344 37.37 12.81 18.40
N ALA A 345 36.40 11.89 18.48
CA ALA A 345 36.61 10.55 19.01
C ALA A 345 37.69 9.86 18.17
N GLN A 346 38.78 9.53 18.80
CA GLN A 346 39.85 8.70 18.24
C GLN A 346 39.22 7.36 17.80
N ARG A 347 39.47 6.97 16.57
CA ARG A 347 39.13 5.64 16.02
C ARG A 347 39.80 4.59 16.94
N GLN A 348 39.02 3.92 17.77
CA GLN A 348 39.49 2.81 18.58
C GLN A 348 39.89 1.69 17.61
N GLY A 349 41.17 1.34 17.61
CA GLY A 349 41.74 0.33 16.76
C GLY A 349 41.18 -1.07 17.10
N ALA A 350 41.18 -1.96 16.11
CA ALA A 350 40.74 -3.35 16.20
C ALA A 350 41.25 -4.13 17.43
N ARG A 351 42.35 -3.70 18.03
CA ARG A 351 42.93 -4.32 19.23
C ARG A 351 42.07 -4.17 20.49
N GLU A 352 41.21 -3.17 20.59
CA GLU A 352 40.36 -2.93 21.77
C GLU A 352 39.07 -3.74 21.73
N LEU A 353 38.60 -4.11 20.54
CA LEU A 353 37.46 -4.99 20.34
C LEU A 353 37.73 -6.42 20.84
N VAL A 354 38.93 -6.92 20.58
CA VAL A 354 39.40 -8.27 20.99
C VAL A 354 39.45 -8.42 22.51
N ARG A 355 39.78 -7.35 23.24
CA ARG A 355 39.92 -7.38 24.68
C ARG A 355 38.58 -7.41 25.43
N ARG A 356 37.51 -6.94 24.83
CA ARG A 356 36.17 -6.85 25.45
C ARG A 356 35.24 -8.05 25.23
N ARG A 357 35.53 -8.94 24.26
CA ARG A 357 34.70 -10.11 23.96
C ARG A 357 35.57 -11.32 23.57
N PRO A 358 36.13 -12.06 24.53
CA PRO A 358 37.03 -13.16 24.23
C PRO A 358 36.41 -14.29 23.43
N ARG A 359 35.09 -14.52 23.53
CA ARG A 359 34.36 -15.54 22.74
C ARG A 359 34.28 -15.22 21.25
N VAL A 360 34.21 -13.96 20.86
CA VAL A 360 34.21 -13.52 19.47
C VAL A 360 35.59 -13.67 18.83
N ALA A 361 36.65 -13.39 19.60
CA ALA A 361 38.02 -13.60 19.14
C ALA A 361 38.34 -15.07 18.86
N SER A 362 37.83 -15.99 19.69
CA SER A 362 37.98 -17.43 19.49
C SER A 362 37.25 -17.93 18.26
N LEU A 363 36.05 -17.41 17.94
CA LEU A 363 35.29 -17.74 16.75
C LEU A 363 35.99 -17.27 15.47
N ILE A 364 36.52 -16.05 15.47
CA ILE A 364 37.25 -15.50 14.33
C ILE A 364 38.55 -16.31 14.10
N ALA A 365 39.28 -16.65 15.14
CA ALA A 365 40.50 -17.46 15.05
C ALA A 365 40.19 -18.88 14.50
N GLY A 366 39.09 -19.49 14.94
CA GLY A 366 38.62 -20.79 14.45
C GLY A 366 38.26 -20.74 12.96
N LEU A 367 37.57 -19.71 12.51
CA LEU A 367 37.19 -19.52 11.10
C LEU A 367 38.40 -19.34 10.19
N VAL A 368 39.38 -18.53 10.63
CA VAL A 368 40.61 -18.31 9.89
C VAL A 368 41.43 -19.59 9.78
N ALA A 369 41.57 -20.38 10.86
CA ALA A 369 42.26 -21.66 10.84
C ALA A 369 41.56 -22.68 9.89
N PHE A 370 40.21 -22.70 9.88
CA PHE A 370 39.45 -23.57 8.98
C PHE A 370 39.62 -23.18 7.52
N VAL A 371 39.62 -21.92 7.16
CA VAL A 371 39.85 -21.43 5.80
C VAL A 371 41.29 -21.77 5.33
N ILE A 372 42.28 -21.61 6.21
CA ILE A 372 43.68 -21.97 5.89
C ILE A 372 43.79 -23.47 5.65
N ALA A 373 43.13 -24.31 6.47
CA ALA A 373 43.14 -25.75 6.28
C ALA A 373 42.55 -26.19 4.92
N ILE A 374 41.41 -25.54 4.52
CA ILE A 374 40.82 -25.78 3.20
C ILE A 374 41.76 -25.37 2.05
N LEU A 375 42.40 -24.21 2.16
CA LEU A 375 43.32 -23.73 1.12
C LEU A 375 44.55 -24.62 1.01
N ILE A 376 45.08 -25.15 2.09
CA ILE A 376 46.16 -26.12 2.10
C ILE A 376 45.69 -27.44 1.49
N GLY A 377 44.48 -27.92 1.82
CA GLY A 377 43.91 -29.11 1.21
C GLY A 377 43.72 -29.02 -0.29
N ILE A 378 43.31 -27.86 -0.81
CA ILE A 378 43.19 -27.62 -2.27
C ILE A 378 44.55 -27.51 -2.97
N ALA A 379 45.60 -27.08 -2.26
CA ALA A 379 46.94 -26.95 -2.83
C ALA A 379 47.74 -28.27 -2.84
N LEU A 380 47.29 -29.30 -2.12
CA LEU A 380 47.96 -30.63 -2.02
C LEU A 380 47.25 -31.71 -2.85
N PHE A 381 46.14 -31.42 -3.48
CA PHE A 381 45.42 -32.23 -4.46
C PHE A 381 45.28 -31.48 -5.79
#